data_f4693c76c2cd4a4b9297a7e5404c247f
#
_entry.id   f4693c76c2cd4a4b9297a7e5404c247f
#
_cell.length_a   1.000
_cell.length_b   1.000
_cell.length_c   1.000
_cell.angle_alpha   90.00
_cell.angle_beta   90.00
_cell.angle_gamma   90.00
#
_symmetry.space_group_name_H-M   'P 1'
#
loop_
_entity.id
_entity.type
_entity.pdbx_description
1 polymer ?
#
loop_
_entity_poly.entity_id
_entity_poly.type
_entity_poly.pdbx_seq_one_letter_code
_entity_poly.pdbx_strand_id
1 'polypeptide(L)'
;NNYEEVAKISKNTIAIIAFVITLTIFIGAFSSSYSYQNMSNLAYVLAIGIDKGEKAKMKISLQFTNSSAFSSQNSSSEDSNNIVLVSGEADSIFSGINLLNSYIGKEINLSHCNLVVFSEEFAKNGISSQIYSLLNNGKFRPTTNLIISNCNAYEYLKNIKPNLEKLTTNYY
;
A
#
# COMPACT_ATOMS: atom_id res chain seq x y z
N ASN A 1 -48.31 41.89 29.14
CA ASN A 1 -47.56 40.72 29.61
C ASN A 1 -47.46 39.56 28.57
N ASN A 2 -48.53 39.25 27.81
CA ASN A 2 -48.47 38.14 26.85
C ASN A 2 -47.56 38.42 25.63
N TYR A 3 -47.43 39.66 25.18
CA TYR A 3 -46.61 40.04 24.03
C TYR A 3 -45.10 39.99 24.34
N GLU A 4 -44.68 40.25 25.56
CA GLU A 4 -43.29 40.15 25.97
C GLU A 4 -42.83 38.70 26.14
N GLU A 5 -43.67 37.78 26.63
CA GLU A 5 -43.39 36.35 26.69
C GLU A 5 -43.27 35.72 25.29
N VAL A 6 -44.17 36.05 24.39
CA VAL A 6 -44.12 35.57 23.01
C VAL A 6 -42.85 36.05 22.29
N ALA A 7 -42.49 37.34 22.49
CA ALA A 7 -41.27 37.91 21.94
C ALA A 7 -39.97 37.23 22.50
N LYS A 8 -39.98 36.82 23.78
CA LYS A 8 -38.87 36.16 24.43
C LYS A 8 -38.73 34.70 23.96
N ILE A 9 -39.85 33.98 23.79
CA ILE A 9 -39.90 32.64 23.25
C ILE A 9 -39.38 32.66 21.79
N SER A 10 -39.82 33.64 20.98
CA SER A 10 -39.35 33.82 19.59
C SER A 10 -37.83 34.05 19.51
N LYS A 11 -37.24 34.87 20.36
CA LYS A 11 -35.78 35.12 20.38
C LYS A 11 -35.00 33.89 20.78
N ASN A 12 -35.43 33.12 21.75
CA ASN A 12 -34.79 31.88 22.16
C ASN A 12 -34.88 30.80 21.04
N THR A 13 -36.03 30.72 20.39
CA THR A 13 -36.22 29.79 19.28
C THR A 13 -35.30 30.12 18.08
N ILE A 14 -35.16 31.41 17.75
CA ILE A 14 -34.25 31.90 16.73
C ILE A 14 -32.79 31.57 17.08
N ALA A 15 -32.40 31.79 18.35
CA ALA A 15 -31.04 31.46 18.82
C ALA A 15 -30.73 29.96 18.73
N ILE A 16 -31.69 29.10 19.09
CA ILE A 16 -31.54 27.63 18.95
C ILE A 16 -31.40 27.23 17.48
N ILE A 17 -32.22 27.77 16.59
CA ILE A 17 -32.13 27.48 15.15
C ILE A 17 -30.78 27.93 14.59
N ALA A 18 -30.31 29.13 14.94
CA ALA A 18 -29.01 29.63 14.52
C ALA A 18 -27.86 28.74 15.04
N PHE A 19 -27.93 28.25 16.24
CA PHE A 19 -26.96 27.35 16.84
C PHE A 19 -26.91 25.99 16.11
N VAL A 20 -28.09 25.42 15.79
CA VAL A 20 -28.17 24.15 15.05
C VAL A 20 -27.60 24.30 13.63
N ILE A 21 -27.89 25.41 12.96
CA ILE A 21 -27.34 25.69 11.61
C ILE A 21 -25.82 25.83 11.68
N THR A 22 -25.29 26.56 12.65
CA THR A 22 -23.83 26.73 12.81
C THR A 22 -23.14 25.40 13.12
N LEU A 23 -23.76 24.56 13.95
CA LEU A 23 -23.25 23.24 14.31
C LEU A 23 -23.24 22.29 13.09
N THR A 24 -24.29 22.32 12.27
CA THR A 24 -24.35 21.51 11.01
C THR A 24 -23.30 21.95 9.99
N ILE A 25 -23.08 23.25 9.84
CA ILE A 25 -22.02 23.77 8.95
C ILE A 25 -20.65 23.36 9.47
N PHE A 26 -20.43 23.42 10.79
CA PHE A 26 -19.17 23.03 11.43
C PHE A 26 -18.88 21.55 11.22
N ILE A 27 -19.86 20.66 11.46
CA ILE A 27 -19.73 19.22 11.21
C ILE A 27 -19.47 18.93 9.73
N GLY A 28 -20.17 19.63 8.81
CA GLY A 28 -19.96 19.50 7.38
C GLY A 28 -18.56 19.91 6.91
N ALA A 29 -17.98 20.96 7.50
CA ALA A 29 -16.62 21.41 7.20
C ALA A 29 -15.56 20.39 7.64
N PHE A 30 -15.76 19.71 8.76
CA PHE A 30 -14.86 18.63 9.21
C PHE A 30 -15.01 17.33 8.41
N SER A 31 -16.19 17.04 7.88
CA SER A 31 -16.43 15.84 7.07
C SER A 31 -15.80 15.92 5.66
N SER A 32 -15.44 17.10 5.18
CA SER A 32 -14.87 17.34 3.85
C SER A 32 -13.41 16.92 3.70
N SER A 33 -12.74 16.50 4.76
CA SER A 33 -11.31 16.11 4.77
C SER A 33 -11.06 14.64 4.41
N TYR A 34 -12.06 13.88 3.97
CA TYR A 34 -11.80 12.58 3.37
C TYR A 34 -11.14 12.77 2.01
N SER A 35 -9.81 12.76 2.04
CA SER A 35 -9.00 12.71 0.82
C SER A 35 -9.36 11.42 0.07
N TYR A 36 -10.06 11.55 -1.05
CA TYR A 36 -10.20 10.48 -2.04
C TYR A 36 -8.80 10.18 -2.57
N GLN A 37 -8.14 9.18 -2.03
CA GLN A 37 -6.93 8.64 -2.66
C GLN A 37 -7.35 8.09 -4.02
N ASN A 38 -6.93 8.77 -5.09
CA ASN A 38 -7.12 8.28 -6.44
C ASN A 38 -6.44 6.92 -6.55
N MET A 39 -7.21 5.85 -6.68
CA MET A 39 -6.72 4.47 -6.82
C MET A 39 -5.75 4.30 -8.01
N SER A 40 -5.82 5.21 -9.00
CA SER A 40 -4.90 5.25 -10.15
C SER A 40 -3.46 5.61 -9.78
N ASN A 41 -3.23 6.24 -8.62
CA ASN A 41 -1.90 6.63 -8.14
C ASN A 41 -1.24 5.61 -7.21
N LEU A 42 -1.89 4.46 -6.97
CA LEU A 42 -1.35 3.40 -6.12
C LEU A 42 -0.62 2.35 -6.97
N ALA A 43 0.55 1.94 -6.50
CA ALA A 43 1.28 0.78 -7.00
C ALA A 43 1.14 -0.38 -5.99
N TYR A 44 0.35 -1.38 -6.33
CA TYR A 44 0.13 -2.52 -5.46
C TYR A 44 1.26 -3.52 -5.58
N VAL A 45 1.94 -3.76 -4.45
CA VAL A 45 2.99 -4.78 -4.34
C VAL A 45 2.36 -6.15 -4.17
N LEU A 46 2.81 -7.12 -4.96
CA LEU A 46 2.41 -8.53 -4.87
C LEU A 46 3.38 -9.33 -4.02
N ALA A 47 4.67 -9.09 -4.22
CA ALA A 47 5.72 -9.79 -3.50
C ALA A 47 6.89 -8.85 -3.18
N ILE A 48 7.58 -9.16 -2.08
CA ILE A 48 8.77 -8.47 -1.59
C ILE A 48 9.92 -9.46 -1.55
N GLY A 49 11.05 -9.14 -2.18
CA GLY A 49 12.31 -9.85 -2.03
C GLY A 49 13.27 -9.06 -1.15
N ILE A 50 13.96 -9.75 -0.26
CA ILE A 50 14.97 -9.15 0.63
C ILE A 50 16.24 -9.96 0.54
N ASP A 51 17.27 -9.33 -0.04
CA ASP A 51 18.61 -9.84 -0.20
C ASP A 51 19.59 -9.04 0.65
N LYS A 52 20.78 -9.58 0.83
CA LYS A 52 21.90 -8.81 1.37
C LYS A 52 22.29 -7.73 0.39
N GLY A 53 22.48 -6.51 0.87
CA GLY A 53 22.96 -5.39 0.06
C GLY A 53 24.46 -5.43 -0.16
N GLU A 54 24.92 -4.79 -1.22
CA GLU A 54 26.35 -4.59 -1.51
C GLU A 54 26.87 -3.32 -0.85
N LYS A 55 26.09 -2.23 -0.91
CA LYS A 55 26.44 -0.90 -0.39
C LYS A 55 25.66 -0.52 0.87
N ALA A 56 24.50 -1.12 1.07
CA ALA A 56 23.65 -0.91 2.23
C ALA A 56 23.37 -2.26 2.91
N LYS A 57 22.64 -2.26 4.03
CA LYS A 57 22.35 -3.49 4.80
C LYS A 57 21.55 -4.53 4.02
N MET A 58 20.66 -4.06 3.14
CA MET A 58 19.79 -4.94 2.38
C MET A 58 19.49 -4.37 0.99
N LYS A 59 19.21 -5.28 0.04
CA LYS A 59 18.61 -4.98 -1.24
C LYS A 59 17.15 -5.41 -1.19
N ILE A 60 16.24 -4.45 -1.41
CA ILE A 60 14.80 -4.71 -1.42
C ILE A 60 14.33 -4.73 -2.88
N SER A 61 13.57 -5.75 -3.22
CA SER A 61 12.97 -5.93 -4.53
C SER A 61 11.46 -5.99 -4.38
N LEU A 62 10.74 -5.15 -5.11
CA LEU A 62 9.28 -5.09 -5.09
C LEU A 62 8.73 -5.53 -6.44
N GLN A 63 7.80 -6.47 -6.39
CA GLN A 63 7.09 -6.97 -7.56
C GLN A 63 5.69 -6.34 -7.60
N PHE A 64 5.36 -5.74 -8.75
CA PHE A 64 4.09 -5.05 -8.98
C PHE A 64 3.31 -5.67 -10.12
N THR A 65 1.98 -5.55 -10.08
CA THR A 65 1.15 -5.74 -11.28
C THR A 65 1.19 -4.48 -12.13
N ASN A 66 1.33 -4.66 -13.43
CA ASN A 66 1.11 -3.57 -14.37
C ASN A 66 -0.40 -3.39 -14.60
N SER A 67 -1.01 -2.40 -13.96
CA SER A 67 -2.45 -2.12 -14.08
C SER A 67 -2.88 -1.71 -15.51
N SER A 68 -1.97 -1.24 -16.35
CA SER A 68 -2.28 -0.92 -17.75
C SER A 68 -2.58 -2.16 -18.60
N ALA A 69 -2.15 -3.34 -18.19
CA ALA A 69 -2.46 -4.59 -18.88
C ALA A 69 -3.91 -5.09 -18.64
N PHE A 70 -4.57 -4.60 -17.59
CA PHE A 70 -5.98 -4.96 -17.32
C PHE A 70 -6.99 -4.13 -18.13
N SER A 71 -6.57 -3.01 -18.73
CA SER A 71 -7.46 -2.13 -19.49
C SER A 71 -7.55 -2.46 -20.99
N SER A 72 -6.70 -3.34 -21.52
CA SER A 72 -6.73 -3.76 -22.92
C SER A 72 -7.32 -5.16 -23.05
N GLN A 73 -8.63 -5.25 -23.13
CA GLN A 73 -9.40 -6.48 -23.37
C GLN A 73 -9.19 -7.09 -24.77
N ASN A 74 -8.31 -6.53 -25.62
CA ASN A 74 -8.16 -6.91 -27.02
C ASN A 74 -6.71 -7.08 -27.51
N SER A 75 -5.76 -7.42 -26.66
CA SER A 75 -4.43 -7.80 -27.17
C SER A 75 -4.19 -9.29 -26.94
N SER A 76 -4.40 -10.06 -28.02
CA SER A 76 -3.97 -11.44 -28.22
C SER A 76 -2.45 -11.52 -28.42
N SER A 77 -1.67 -10.97 -27.53
CA SER A 77 -0.23 -11.20 -27.47
C SER A 77 0.11 -11.87 -26.15
N GLU A 78 0.65 -13.09 -26.28
CA GLU A 78 1.16 -13.95 -25.20
C GLU A 78 2.37 -13.35 -24.47
N ASP A 79 2.37 -12.07 -24.15
CA ASP A 79 3.40 -11.48 -23.31
C ASP A 79 3.01 -11.61 -21.85
N SER A 80 3.57 -12.65 -21.23
CA SER A 80 3.61 -12.93 -19.78
C SER A 80 4.30 -11.82 -18.95
N ASN A 81 4.41 -10.59 -19.44
CA ASN A 81 5.16 -9.48 -18.89
C ASN A 81 4.30 -8.43 -18.15
N ASN A 82 3.20 -8.87 -17.53
CA ASN A 82 2.38 -7.97 -16.70
C ASN A 82 2.96 -7.68 -15.32
N ILE A 83 4.22 -8.07 -15.09
CA ILE A 83 4.91 -7.94 -13.81
C ILE A 83 6.10 -7.00 -13.99
N VAL A 84 6.18 -6.02 -13.11
CA VAL A 84 7.31 -5.11 -13.00
C VAL A 84 8.05 -5.41 -11.71
N LEU A 85 9.35 -5.65 -11.79
CA LEU A 85 10.24 -5.87 -10.66
C LEU A 85 11.20 -4.69 -10.54
N VAL A 86 11.16 -3.99 -9.41
CA VAL A 86 12.02 -2.85 -9.11
C VAL A 86 12.80 -3.14 -7.84
N SER A 87 14.08 -2.80 -7.82
CA SER A 87 14.93 -3.03 -6.65
C SER A 87 15.76 -1.82 -6.27
N GLY A 88 16.10 -1.71 -5.00
CA GLY A 88 16.95 -0.67 -4.45
C GLY A 88 17.63 -1.16 -3.17
N GLU A 89 18.76 -0.53 -2.82
CA GLU A 89 19.48 -0.83 -1.58
C GLU A 89 19.15 0.18 -0.49
N ALA A 90 19.04 -0.30 0.75
CA ALA A 90 18.71 0.51 1.90
C ALA A 90 19.14 -0.15 3.20
N ASP A 91 19.17 0.63 4.28
CA ASP A 91 19.49 0.13 5.62
C ASP A 91 18.29 -0.40 6.39
N SER A 92 17.08 -0.10 5.92
CA SER A 92 15.83 -0.60 6.49
C SER A 92 14.76 -0.79 5.40
N ILE A 93 13.74 -1.62 5.70
CA ILE A 93 12.61 -1.82 4.78
C ILE A 93 11.90 -0.48 4.49
N PHE A 94 11.70 0.35 5.50
CA PHE A 94 11.04 1.65 5.33
C PHE A 94 11.82 2.58 4.42
N SER A 95 13.13 2.70 4.63
CA SER A 95 13.97 3.56 3.79
C SER A 95 14.02 3.05 2.35
N GLY A 96 14.03 1.71 2.16
CA GLY A 96 14.00 1.11 0.83
C GLY A 96 12.66 1.33 0.11
N ILE A 97 11.54 1.16 0.79
CA ILE A 97 10.22 1.45 0.21
C ILE A 97 10.11 2.93 -0.15
N ASN A 98 10.57 3.85 0.70
CA ASN A 98 10.54 5.28 0.42
C ASN A 98 11.45 5.65 -0.77
N LEU A 99 12.63 5.03 -0.85
CA LEU A 99 13.53 5.19 -1.99
C LEU A 99 12.84 4.74 -3.29
N LEU A 100 12.26 3.55 -3.31
CA LEU A 100 11.56 3.01 -4.48
C LEU A 100 10.30 3.83 -4.83
N ASN A 101 9.62 4.36 -3.82
CA ASN A 101 8.47 5.25 -4.02
C ASN A 101 8.85 6.51 -4.81
N SER A 102 10.03 7.09 -4.54
CA SER A 102 10.53 8.26 -5.27
C SER A 102 10.86 7.96 -6.74
N TYR A 103 11.24 6.72 -7.07
CA TYR A 103 11.52 6.31 -8.45
C TYR A 103 10.27 5.95 -9.26
N ILE A 104 9.26 5.36 -8.60
CA ILE A 104 8.08 4.85 -9.30
C ILE A 104 7.08 5.97 -9.62
N GLY A 105 7.10 7.08 -8.87
CA GLY A 105 6.16 8.20 -9.02
C GLY A 105 4.72 7.85 -8.65
N LYS A 106 4.50 6.72 -7.97
CA LYS A 106 3.22 6.25 -7.43
C LYS A 106 3.39 5.85 -5.98
N GLU A 107 2.35 5.98 -5.16
CA GLU A 107 2.39 5.54 -3.78
C GLU A 107 2.38 4.00 -3.68
N ILE A 108 3.43 3.43 -3.10
CA ILE A 108 3.56 1.99 -2.88
C ILE A 108 2.57 1.55 -1.81
N ASN A 109 1.76 0.55 -2.16
CA ASN A 109 0.76 -0.04 -1.26
C ASN A 109 1.04 -1.54 -1.07
N LEU A 110 1.24 -1.94 0.20
CA LEU A 110 1.57 -3.32 0.58
C LEU A 110 0.34 -4.17 0.90
N SER A 111 -0.87 -3.63 0.79
CA SER A 111 -2.11 -4.34 1.18
C SER A 111 -2.41 -5.58 0.36
N HIS A 112 -1.80 -5.73 -0.81
CA HIS A 112 -1.92 -6.89 -1.69
C HIS A 112 -0.68 -7.78 -1.69
N CYS A 113 0.29 -7.50 -0.80
CA CYS A 113 1.48 -8.33 -0.68
C CYS A 113 1.11 -9.71 -0.10
N ASN A 114 1.32 -10.76 -0.89
CA ASN A 114 1.00 -12.13 -0.52
C ASN A 114 2.25 -12.96 -0.21
N LEU A 115 3.44 -12.47 -0.58
CA LEU A 115 4.69 -13.19 -0.43
C LEU A 115 5.83 -12.27 -0.01
N VAL A 116 6.60 -12.70 0.98
CA VAL A 116 7.92 -12.13 1.32
C VAL A 116 8.96 -13.21 1.19
N VAL A 117 9.98 -12.95 0.38
CA VAL A 117 11.10 -13.85 0.13
C VAL A 117 12.35 -13.27 0.76
N PHE A 118 13.00 -14.01 1.63
CA PHE A 118 14.34 -13.71 2.13
C PHE A 118 15.34 -14.62 1.44
N SER A 119 16.47 -14.11 0.97
CA SER A 119 17.59 -14.99 0.62
C SER A 119 18.17 -15.66 1.86
N GLU A 120 18.68 -16.87 1.71
CA GLU A 120 19.32 -17.62 2.80
C GLU A 120 20.50 -16.84 3.40
N GLU A 121 21.29 -16.18 2.54
CA GLU A 121 22.42 -15.37 2.98
C GLU A 121 21.99 -14.24 3.91
N PHE A 122 20.90 -13.54 3.55
CA PHE A 122 20.37 -12.50 4.42
C PHE A 122 19.76 -13.07 5.70
N ALA A 123 19.00 -14.17 5.60
CA ALA A 123 18.27 -14.78 6.70
C ALA A 123 19.19 -15.32 7.81
N LYS A 124 20.42 -15.76 7.47
CA LYS A 124 21.44 -16.21 8.46
C LYS A 124 21.79 -15.15 9.51
N ASN A 125 21.62 -13.87 9.18
CA ASN A 125 21.86 -12.77 10.12
C ASN A 125 20.64 -12.42 10.98
N GLY A 126 19.54 -13.18 10.85
CA GLY A 126 18.27 -12.94 11.53
C GLY A 126 17.35 -12.01 10.75
N ILE A 127 16.05 -12.32 10.77
CA ILE A 127 15.00 -11.59 10.00
C ILE A 127 13.94 -10.96 10.90
N SER A 128 14.07 -11.11 12.23
CA SER A 128 13.04 -10.66 13.18
C SER A 128 12.74 -9.16 13.06
N SER A 129 13.77 -8.31 12.95
CA SER A 129 13.60 -6.86 12.83
C SER A 129 12.87 -6.48 11.55
N GLN A 130 13.10 -7.20 10.45
CA GLN A 130 12.44 -6.99 9.18
C GLN A 130 10.96 -7.38 9.24
N ILE A 131 10.67 -8.54 9.87
CA ILE A 131 9.29 -8.99 10.08
C ILE A 131 8.53 -7.97 10.94
N TYR A 132 9.11 -7.53 12.06
CA TYR A 132 8.48 -6.50 12.89
C TYR A 132 8.26 -5.19 12.15
N SER A 133 9.20 -4.76 11.31
CA SER A 133 9.04 -3.58 10.47
C SER A 133 7.87 -3.71 9.50
N LEU A 134 7.70 -4.88 8.87
CA LEU A 134 6.57 -5.13 7.96
C LEU A 134 5.25 -5.16 8.72
N LEU A 135 5.17 -5.87 9.84
CA LEU A 135 3.94 -5.99 10.65
C LEU A 135 3.49 -4.65 11.24
N ASN A 136 4.44 -3.77 11.58
CA ASN A 136 4.12 -2.42 12.05
C ASN A 136 3.66 -1.47 10.94
N ASN A 137 3.76 -1.88 9.67
CA ASN A 137 3.18 -1.13 8.57
C ASN A 137 1.67 -1.44 8.50
N GLY A 138 0.83 -0.47 8.83
CA GLY A 138 -0.63 -0.64 8.84
C GLY A 138 -1.28 -1.04 7.50
N LYS A 139 -0.51 -0.99 6.40
CA LYS A 139 -0.94 -1.45 5.06
C LYS A 139 -0.47 -2.88 4.75
N PHE A 140 0.36 -3.50 5.59
CA PHE A 140 0.86 -4.85 5.39
C PHE A 140 -0.06 -5.88 6.05
N ARG A 141 -0.31 -7.01 5.36
CA ARG A 141 -1.18 -8.07 5.88
C ARG A 141 -0.40 -9.09 6.71
N PRO A 142 -0.83 -9.42 7.95
CA PRO A 142 -0.19 -10.46 8.76
C PRO A 142 -0.31 -11.88 8.17
N THR A 143 -1.22 -12.07 7.22
CA THR A 143 -1.47 -13.37 6.54
C THR A 143 -0.53 -13.61 5.35
N THR A 144 0.41 -12.70 5.10
CA THR A 144 1.40 -12.81 4.02
C THR A 144 2.30 -14.03 4.25
N ASN A 145 2.52 -14.81 3.19
CA ASN A 145 3.43 -15.95 3.23
C ASN A 145 4.88 -15.47 3.32
N LEU A 146 5.68 -16.18 4.10
CA LEU A 146 7.10 -15.89 4.27
C LEU A 146 7.90 -17.13 3.91
N ILE A 147 8.87 -16.98 3.01
CA ILE A 147 9.77 -18.05 2.58
C ILE A 147 11.23 -17.61 2.65
N ILE A 148 12.11 -18.58 2.80
CA ILE A 148 13.55 -18.42 2.68
C ILE A 148 13.99 -19.19 1.42
N SER A 149 14.62 -18.47 0.49
CA SER A 149 15.12 -19.04 -0.76
C SER A 149 16.62 -19.31 -0.68
N ASN A 150 17.06 -20.42 -1.23
CA ASN A 150 18.48 -20.75 -1.36
C ASN A 150 19.22 -19.92 -2.42
N CYS A 151 18.47 -19.24 -3.32
CA CYS A 151 18.99 -18.25 -4.26
C CYS A 151 18.64 -16.84 -3.80
N ASN A 152 19.14 -15.83 -4.53
CA ASN A 152 18.77 -14.45 -4.27
C ASN A 152 17.25 -14.28 -4.43
N ALA A 153 16.65 -13.54 -3.51
CA ALA A 153 15.21 -13.26 -3.53
C ALA A 153 14.79 -12.52 -4.81
N TYR A 154 15.64 -11.62 -5.32
CA TYR A 154 15.45 -10.96 -6.61
C TYR A 154 15.34 -11.96 -7.76
N GLU A 155 16.29 -12.92 -7.86
CA GLU A 155 16.27 -13.95 -8.90
C GLU A 155 15.08 -14.90 -8.74
N TYR A 156 14.71 -15.24 -7.51
CA TYR A 156 13.53 -16.02 -7.22
C TYR A 156 12.27 -15.34 -7.80
N LEU A 157 12.05 -14.07 -7.47
CA LEU A 157 10.88 -13.30 -7.96
C LEU A 157 10.89 -13.12 -9.47
N LYS A 158 12.07 -12.93 -10.08
CA LYS A 158 12.24 -12.76 -11.53
C LYS A 158 11.91 -14.04 -12.30
N ASN A 159 12.29 -15.20 -11.75
CA ASN A 159 12.25 -16.48 -12.45
C ASN A 159 11.01 -17.30 -12.12
N ILE A 160 10.18 -16.88 -11.18
CA ILE A 160 8.97 -17.61 -10.81
C ILE A 160 7.98 -17.57 -11.98
N LYS A 161 7.78 -18.73 -12.61
CA LYS A 161 6.85 -18.94 -13.72
C LYS A 161 5.96 -20.13 -13.39
N PRO A 162 4.75 -19.90 -12.87
CA PRO A 162 3.83 -20.98 -12.58
C PRO A 162 3.35 -21.64 -13.88
N ASN A 163 3.47 -22.95 -13.98
CA ASN A 163 3.07 -23.71 -15.17
C ASN A 163 1.54 -23.86 -15.30
N LEU A 164 0.80 -23.62 -14.21
CA LEU A 164 -0.64 -23.90 -14.13
C LEU A 164 -1.50 -22.63 -14.16
N GLU A 165 -0.92 -21.48 -13.85
CA GLU A 165 -1.63 -20.21 -13.77
C GLU A 165 -1.18 -19.27 -14.91
N LYS A 166 -2.14 -18.71 -15.63
CA LYS A 166 -1.84 -17.71 -16.68
C LYS A 166 -1.33 -16.39 -16.10
N LEU A 167 -1.68 -16.09 -14.84
CA LEU A 167 -1.26 -14.88 -14.14
C LEU A 167 -0.43 -15.27 -12.93
N THR A 168 0.81 -14.82 -12.88
CA THR A 168 1.71 -15.02 -11.73
C THR A 168 1.12 -14.48 -10.42
N THR A 169 0.21 -13.51 -10.51
CA THR A 169 -0.51 -12.93 -9.37
C THR A 169 -1.36 -13.92 -8.60
N ASN A 170 -1.81 -15.00 -9.23
CA ASN A 170 -2.64 -16.02 -8.61
C ASN A 170 -1.82 -17.16 -7.97
N TYR A 171 -0.50 -17.10 -8.12
CA TYR A 171 0.38 -18.18 -7.65
C TYR A 171 0.73 -18.07 -6.17
N TYR A 172 0.61 -16.88 -5.57
CA TYR A 172 1.00 -16.61 -4.19
C TYR A 172 -0.15 -16.76 -3.20
#